data_0d85349f8f01d8399dc63ee8687cea64
#
_entry.id   0d85349f8f01d8399dc63ee8687cea64
#
_cell.length_a   1.000
_cell.length_b   1.000
_cell.length_c   1.000
_cell.angle_alpha   90.00
_cell.angle_beta   90.00
_cell.angle_gamma   90.00
#
_symmetry.space_group_name_H-M   'P 1'
#
loop_
_entity.id
_entity.type
_entity.pdbx_description
1 polymer ?
#
loop_
_entity_poly.entity_id
_entity_poly.type
_entity_poly.pdbx_seq_one_letter_code
_entity_poly.pdbx_strand_id
1 'polypeptide(L)'
;MSGQHFPVATAWGISLLSLVAGLAFLPEQTTLFRLSSESFFFFACTLFIWSYIWLYFESQKRKTEKILNMVGFGENTVSHINFISRKSIHFNPDTGDILTIVLNDECINGYSFHDWTGCDKDDHTITLKFCDINAPAFTLSRNRKSADFCRKLERFENYKYATERNFREQVQQTFHSC
;
A
#
# COMPACT_ATOMS: atom_id res chain seq x y z
N MET A 1 1.92 22.99 -0.61
CA MET A 1 3.32 22.62 -0.95
C MET A 1 3.28 21.31 -1.70
N SER A 2 3.49 21.35 -3.02
CA SER A 2 3.44 20.15 -3.87
C SER A 2 4.67 19.28 -3.59
N GLY A 3 4.48 18.20 -2.83
CA GLY A 3 5.50 17.19 -2.65
C GLY A 3 5.83 16.55 -4.01
N GLN A 4 7.01 16.80 -4.52
CA GLN A 4 7.51 16.17 -5.72
C GLN A 4 7.57 14.66 -5.48
N HIS A 5 6.59 13.94 -6.01
CA HIS A 5 6.60 12.50 -6.05
C HIS A 5 7.62 12.06 -7.10
N PHE A 6 8.81 11.68 -6.67
CA PHE A 6 9.68 10.87 -7.52
C PHE A 6 8.91 9.55 -7.76
N PRO A 7 8.43 9.29 -8.97
CA PRO A 7 7.68 8.07 -9.19
C PRO A 7 8.62 6.89 -9.00
N VAL A 8 8.17 5.90 -8.23
CA VAL A 8 8.92 4.65 -7.96
C VAL A 8 9.39 4.01 -9.28
N ALA A 9 8.61 4.15 -10.36
CA ALA A 9 8.96 3.69 -11.69
C ALA A 9 10.27 4.30 -12.23
N THR A 10 10.53 5.60 -11.98
CA THR A 10 11.79 6.23 -12.40
C THR A 10 12.98 5.73 -11.59
N ALA A 11 12.81 5.47 -10.29
CA ALA A 11 13.85 4.91 -9.45
C ALA A 11 14.24 3.49 -9.92
N TRP A 12 13.27 2.66 -10.30
CA TRP A 12 13.52 1.34 -10.90
C TRP A 12 14.27 1.45 -12.23
N GLY A 13 13.88 2.38 -13.12
CA GLY A 13 14.54 2.61 -14.39
C GLY A 13 16.00 3.03 -14.20
N ILE A 14 16.27 3.96 -13.31
CA ILE A 14 17.63 4.44 -13.00
C ILE A 14 18.48 3.31 -12.40
N SER A 15 17.92 2.51 -11.49
CA SER A 15 18.60 1.36 -10.88
C SER A 15 19.00 0.33 -11.95
N LEU A 16 18.10 0.02 -12.87
CA LEU A 16 18.36 -0.96 -13.94
C LEU A 16 19.41 -0.44 -14.92
N LEU A 17 19.37 0.85 -15.29
CA LEU A 17 20.37 1.49 -16.10
C LEU A 17 21.75 1.52 -15.44
N SER A 18 21.84 1.81 -14.14
CA SER A 18 23.09 1.81 -13.40
C SER A 18 23.72 0.41 -13.31
N LEU A 19 22.89 -0.62 -13.16
CA LEU A 19 23.33 -2.02 -13.14
C LEU A 19 23.87 -2.45 -14.51
N VAL A 20 23.16 -2.11 -15.59
CA VAL A 20 23.59 -2.42 -16.96
C VAL A 20 24.90 -1.67 -17.28
N ALA A 21 24.99 -0.39 -16.92
CA ALA A 21 26.22 0.38 -17.10
C ALA A 21 27.39 -0.24 -16.31
N GLY A 22 27.16 -0.64 -15.05
CA GLY A 22 28.15 -1.32 -14.23
C GLY A 22 28.68 -2.61 -14.88
N LEU A 23 27.80 -3.39 -15.50
CA LEU A 23 28.16 -4.60 -16.23
C LEU A 23 28.95 -4.30 -17.53
N ALA A 24 28.59 -3.22 -18.24
CA ALA A 24 29.26 -2.82 -19.47
C ALA A 24 30.72 -2.37 -19.24
N PHE A 25 31.04 -1.87 -18.05
CA PHE A 25 32.39 -1.46 -17.66
C PHE A 25 33.24 -2.58 -17.02
N LEU A 26 32.73 -3.83 -17.01
CA LEU A 26 33.53 -4.96 -16.59
C LEU A 26 34.63 -5.25 -17.64
N PRO A 27 35.93 -5.28 -17.26
CA PRO A 27 37.01 -5.57 -18.19
C PRO A 27 36.92 -7.03 -18.68
N GLU A 28 37.19 -7.27 -19.97
CA GLU A 28 37.14 -8.59 -20.64
C GLU A 28 38.05 -9.67 -20.03
N GLN A 29 39.03 -9.27 -19.23
CA GLN A 29 39.98 -10.19 -18.55
C GLN A 29 39.93 -9.93 -17.05
N THR A 30 38.97 -10.46 -16.37
CA THR A 30 38.91 -10.40 -14.91
C THR A 30 39.23 -11.72 -14.27
N THR A 31 40.38 -11.78 -13.64
CA THR A 31 40.48 -12.46 -12.34
C THR A 31 39.51 -11.75 -11.41
N LEU A 32 38.61 -12.48 -10.74
CA LEU A 32 37.44 -12.08 -9.94
C LEU A 32 37.62 -10.91 -8.94
N PHE A 33 38.77 -10.26 -8.86
CA PHE A 33 39.13 -9.24 -7.87
C PHE A 33 39.49 -7.84 -8.41
N ARG A 34 39.42 -7.60 -9.71
CA ARG A 34 39.70 -6.27 -10.28
C ARG A 34 38.50 -5.69 -10.97
N LEU A 35 37.46 -5.36 -10.16
CA LEU A 35 36.44 -4.43 -10.59
C LEU A 35 37.09 -3.05 -10.83
N SER A 36 36.84 -2.43 -11.98
CA SER A 36 37.29 -1.05 -12.21
C SER A 36 36.56 -0.14 -11.19
N SER A 37 37.20 0.98 -10.81
CA SER A 37 36.57 1.94 -9.87
C SER A 37 35.21 2.41 -10.36
N GLU A 38 35.01 2.47 -11.68
CA GLU A 38 33.75 2.85 -12.31
C GLU A 38 32.66 1.81 -12.11
N SER A 39 32.94 0.53 -12.31
CA SER A 39 32.00 -0.55 -12.04
C SER A 39 31.59 -0.58 -10.56
N PHE A 40 32.53 -0.37 -9.66
CA PHE A 40 32.24 -0.29 -8.22
C PHE A 40 31.28 0.88 -7.90
N PHE A 41 31.48 2.04 -8.52
CA PHE A 41 30.61 3.20 -8.36
C PHE A 41 29.17 2.89 -8.81
N PHE A 42 28.98 2.28 -9.99
CA PHE A 42 27.63 1.91 -10.45
C PHE A 42 26.94 0.88 -9.56
N PHE A 43 27.68 -0.11 -9.07
CA PHE A 43 27.12 -1.07 -8.10
C PHE A 43 26.73 -0.41 -6.78
N ALA A 44 27.56 0.49 -6.26
CA ALA A 44 27.25 1.25 -5.06
C ALA A 44 26.00 2.11 -5.23
N CYS A 45 25.86 2.81 -6.37
CA CYS A 45 24.65 3.56 -6.70
C CYS A 45 23.40 2.67 -6.75
N THR A 46 23.50 1.49 -7.36
CA THR A 46 22.41 0.53 -7.43
C THR A 46 21.97 0.09 -6.04
N LEU A 47 22.91 -0.28 -5.18
CA LEU A 47 22.62 -0.68 -3.80
C LEU A 47 21.98 0.45 -2.99
N PHE A 48 22.44 1.70 -3.20
CA PHE A 48 21.88 2.87 -2.54
C PHE A 48 20.42 3.10 -2.95
N ILE A 49 20.11 3.01 -4.25
CA ILE A 49 18.75 3.15 -4.78
C ILE A 49 17.84 2.05 -4.22
N TRP A 50 18.31 0.79 -4.20
CA TRP A 50 17.55 -0.32 -3.64
C TRP A 50 17.27 -0.14 -2.15
N SER A 51 18.26 0.30 -1.38
CA SER A 51 18.12 0.59 0.05
C SER A 51 17.09 1.71 0.28
N TYR A 52 17.12 2.77 -0.55
CA TYR A 52 16.15 3.84 -0.50
C TYR A 52 14.72 3.36 -0.78
N ILE A 53 14.53 2.55 -1.83
CA ILE A 53 13.23 1.97 -2.19
C ILE A 53 12.72 1.10 -1.04
N TRP A 54 13.59 0.25 -0.47
CA TRP A 54 13.21 -0.62 0.64
C TRP A 54 12.81 0.18 1.89
N LEU A 55 13.59 1.18 2.29
CA LEU A 55 13.27 2.06 3.42
C LEU A 55 11.95 2.82 3.20
N TYR A 56 11.69 3.24 1.96
CA TYR A 56 10.45 3.90 1.60
C TYR A 56 9.23 2.98 1.85
N PHE A 57 9.26 1.74 1.36
CA PHE A 57 8.17 0.79 1.56
C PHE A 57 8.00 0.41 3.03
N GLU A 58 9.09 0.20 3.73
CA GLU A 58 9.07 -0.09 5.16
C GLU A 58 8.46 1.06 5.97
N SER A 59 8.80 2.31 5.64
CA SER A 59 8.20 3.50 6.26
C SER A 59 6.68 3.56 6.05
N GLN A 60 6.20 3.26 4.82
CA GLN A 60 4.76 3.22 4.54
C GLN A 60 4.05 2.13 5.35
N LYS A 61 4.65 0.94 5.41
CA LYS A 61 4.13 -0.18 6.20
C LYS A 61 4.01 0.18 7.67
N ARG A 62 5.07 0.72 8.28
CA ARG A 62 5.07 1.15 9.69
C ARG A 62 4.02 2.22 9.99
N LYS A 63 3.82 3.19 9.08
CA LYS A 63 2.76 4.20 9.23
C LYS A 63 1.37 3.54 9.22
N THR A 64 1.12 2.64 8.29
CA THR A 64 -0.14 1.91 8.21
C THR A 64 -0.38 1.05 9.46
N GLU A 65 0.61 0.31 9.92
CA GLU A 65 0.53 -0.50 11.14
C GLU A 65 0.27 0.36 12.38
N LYS A 66 0.91 1.52 12.48
CA LYS A 66 0.65 2.46 13.57
C LYS A 66 -0.81 2.94 13.58
N ILE A 67 -1.37 3.26 12.42
CA ILE A 67 -2.78 3.66 12.29
C ILE A 67 -3.70 2.51 12.70
N LEU A 68 -3.44 1.28 12.22
CA LEU A 68 -4.22 0.10 12.58
C LEU A 68 -4.23 -0.16 14.08
N ASN A 69 -3.07 -0.06 14.73
CA ASN A 69 -2.95 -0.25 16.17
C ASN A 69 -3.71 0.81 16.97
N MET A 70 -3.70 2.08 16.52
CA MET A 70 -4.46 3.16 17.18
C MET A 70 -5.97 2.95 17.11
N VAL A 71 -6.46 2.29 16.07
CA VAL A 71 -7.90 2.02 15.86
C VAL A 71 -8.31 0.66 16.47
N GLY A 72 -7.34 -0.16 16.91
CA GLY A 72 -7.59 -1.45 17.55
C GLY A 72 -7.82 -2.59 16.57
N PHE A 73 -7.24 -2.52 15.37
CA PHE A 73 -7.21 -3.64 14.43
C PHE A 73 -6.20 -4.70 14.92
N GLY A 74 -6.68 -5.94 15.11
CA GLY A 74 -5.88 -7.06 15.59
C GLY A 74 -5.14 -7.82 14.49
N GLU A 75 -4.51 -8.95 14.88
CA GLU A 75 -3.73 -9.80 14.00
C GLU A 75 -4.53 -10.45 12.87
N ASN A 76 -5.84 -10.66 13.07
CA ASN A 76 -6.74 -11.29 12.09
C ASN A 76 -7.17 -10.34 10.95
N THR A 77 -6.63 -9.13 10.89
CA THR A 77 -7.02 -8.13 9.91
C THR A 77 -6.72 -8.58 8.48
N VAL A 78 -7.74 -8.56 7.63
CA VAL A 78 -7.60 -8.79 6.19
C VAL A 78 -7.25 -7.48 5.52
N SER A 79 -6.03 -7.39 4.99
CA SER A 79 -5.48 -6.15 4.45
C SER A 79 -5.19 -6.25 2.96
N HIS A 80 -5.47 -5.16 2.24
CA HIS A 80 -5.01 -4.94 0.89
C HIS A 80 -4.28 -3.60 0.80
N ILE A 81 -2.99 -3.64 0.52
CA ILE A 81 -2.12 -2.46 0.51
C ILE A 81 -1.56 -2.27 -0.90
N ASN A 82 -1.72 -1.08 -1.44
CA ASN A 82 -1.05 -0.64 -2.65
C ASN A 82 -0.01 0.43 -2.31
N PHE A 83 1.25 0.03 -2.25
CA PHE A 83 2.36 0.91 -1.88
C PHE A 83 2.63 2.00 -2.91
N ILE A 84 2.31 1.77 -4.19
CA ILE A 84 2.56 2.74 -5.26
C ILE A 84 1.59 3.91 -5.15
N SER A 85 0.29 3.62 -4.99
CA SER A 85 -0.74 4.64 -4.82
C SER A 85 -0.86 5.15 -3.39
N ARG A 86 -0.11 4.56 -2.44
CA ARG A 86 -0.18 4.83 -1.00
C ARG A 86 -1.60 4.70 -0.43
N LYS A 87 -2.39 3.82 -1.02
CA LYS A 87 -3.75 3.53 -0.59
C LYS A 87 -3.81 2.13 0.01
N SER A 88 -4.55 1.99 1.08
CA SER A 88 -4.80 0.68 1.66
C SER A 88 -6.22 0.58 2.20
N ILE A 89 -6.71 -0.66 2.26
CA ILE A 89 -7.97 -1.01 2.87
C ILE A 89 -7.76 -2.19 3.80
N HIS A 90 -8.38 -2.13 4.96
CA HIS A 90 -8.28 -3.11 6.02
C HIS A 90 -9.67 -3.48 6.51
N PHE A 91 -9.88 -4.77 6.72
CA PHE A 91 -11.13 -5.31 7.21
C PHE A 91 -10.85 -6.15 8.46
N ASN A 92 -11.58 -5.89 9.53
CA ASN A 92 -11.55 -6.70 10.74
C ASN A 92 -12.71 -7.72 10.71
N PRO A 93 -12.45 -9.02 10.50
CA PRO A 93 -13.50 -10.03 10.43
C PRO A 93 -14.21 -10.28 11.76
N ASP A 94 -13.63 -9.88 12.89
CA ASP A 94 -14.21 -10.10 14.21
C ASP A 94 -15.27 -9.04 14.54
N THR A 95 -15.06 -7.79 14.12
CA THR A 95 -15.96 -6.66 14.42
C THR A 95 -16.78 -6.20 13.21
N GLY A 96 -16.36 -6.53 12.00
CA GLY A 96 -16.96 -6.04 10.76
C GLY A 96 -16.56 -4.60 10.40
N ASP A 97 -15.53 -4.06 11.04
CA ASP A 97 -15.04 -2.72 10.75
C ASP A 97 -14.16 -2.72 9.51
N ILE A 98 -14.34 -1.72 8.66
CA ILE A 98 -13.54 -1.47 7.45
C ILE A 98 -12.84 -0.13 7.59
N LEU A 99 -11.52 -0.10 7.37
CA LEU A 99 -10.71 1.10 7.40
C LEU A 99 -10.08 1.34 6.04
N THR A 100 -10.27 2.53 5.49
CA THR A 100 -9.60 2.98 4.27
C THR A 100 -8.58 4.06 4.61
N ILE A 101 -7.38 3.94 4.07
CA ILE A 101 -6.26 4.85 4.34
C ILE A 101 -5.71 5.35 3.01
N VAL A 102 -5.59 6.68 2.88
CA VAL A 102 -4.88 7.36 1.78
C VAL A 102 -3.74 8.16 2.41
N LEU A 103 -2.54 7.58 2.43
CA LEU A 103 -1.39 8.18 3.13
C LEU A 103 -0.89 9.49 2.51
N ASN A 104 -1.20 9.77 1.23
CA ASN A 104 -0.80 11.01 0.58
C ASN A 104 -1.57 12.22 1.11
N ASP A 105 -2.85 12.02 1.36
CA ASP A 105 -3.78 13.07 1.73
C ASP A 105 -4.06 13.03 3.24
N GLU A 106 -3.38 12.12 3.95
CA GLU A 106 -3.60 11.83 5.37
C GLU A 106 -5.07 11.49 5.69
N CYS A 107 -5.76 10.97 4.67
CA CYS A 107 -7.18 10.70 4.71
C CYS A 107 -7.44 9.29 5.22
N ILE A 108 -8.18 9.20 6.32
CA ILE A 108 -8.53 7.94 6.99
C ILE A 108 -10.03 7.92 7.24
N ASN A 109 -10.72 6.95 6.63
CA ASN A 109 -12.16 6.78 6.82
C ASN A 109 -12.47 5.40 7.38
N GLY A 110 -13.36 5.37 8.37
CA GLY A 110 -13.90 4.16 8.96
C GLY A 110 -15.32 3.88 8.45
N TYR A 111 -15.60 2.63 8.15
CA TYR A 111 -16.92 2.14 7.73
C TYR A 111 -17.29 0.89 8.53
N SER A 112 -18.57 0.68 8.73
CA SER A 112 -19.11 -0.59 9.17
C SER A 112 -19.29 -1.52 7.96
N PHE A 113 -19.28 -2.83 8.16
CA PHE A 113 -19.57 -3.80 7.10
C PHE A 113 -20.95 -3.58 6.47
N HIS A 114 -21.91 -3.03 7.23
CA HIS A 114 -23.24 -2.66 6.72
C HIS A 114 -23.20 -1.49 5.73
N ASP A 115 -22.17 -0.66 5.77
CA ASP A 115 -21.98 0.43 4.81
C ASP A 115 -21.38 -0.07 3.48
N TRP A 116 -20.85 -1.28 3.45
CA TRP A 116 -20.28 -1.87 2.25
C TRP A 116 -21.40 -2.43 1.35
N THR A 117 -21.42 -1.99 0.10
CA THR A 117 -22.45 -2.37 -0.87
C THR A 117 -21.94 -3.29 -1.98
N GLY A 118 -20.65 -3.42 -2.14
CA GLY A 118 -20.08 -4.33 -3.13
C GLY A 118 -18.66 -3.98 -3.55
N CYS A 119 -18.12 -4.85 -4.42
CA CYS A 119 -16.77 -4.75 -4.95
C CYS A 119 -16.78 -4.96 -6.46
N ASP A 120 -16.52 -3.88 -7.22
CA ASP A 120 -16.34 -3.97 -8.66
C ASP A 120 -14.88 -4.30 -8.98
N LYS A 121 -14.70 -5.24 -9.90
CA LYS A 121 -13.37 -5.70 -10.36
C LYS A 121 -13.24 -5.38 -11.83
N ASP A 122 -12.36 -4.46 -12.17
CA ASP A 122 -11.95 -4.17 -13.54
C ASP A 122 -10.55 -4.75 -13.80
N ASP A 123 -10.06 -4.69 -15.04
CA ASP A 123 -8.76 -5.24 -15.42
C ASP A 123 -7.60 -4.59 -14.65
N HIS A 124 -7.73 -3.31 -14.34
CA HIS A 124 -6.67 -2.51 -13.71
C HIS A 124 -6.99 -2.03 -12.30
N THR A 125 -8.25 -2.03 -11.91
CA THR A 125 -8.70 -1.46 -10.64
C THR A 125 -9.66 -2.37 -9.89
N ILE A 126 -9.72 -2.15 -8.59
CA ILE A 126 -10.76 -2.64 -7.71
C ILE A 126 -11.41 -1.43 -7.07
N THR A 127 -12.73 -1.37 -7.13
CA THR A 127 -13.52 -0.31 -6.52
C THR A 127 -14.45 -0.93 -5.50
N LEU A 128 -14.24 -0.57 -4.23
CA LEU A 128 -15.18 -0.89 -3.17
C LEU A 128 -16.21 0.24 -3.07
N LYS A 129 -17.47 -0.15 -2.98
CA LYS A 129 -18.60 0.76 -2.89
C LYS A 129 -19.14 0.78 -1.47
N PHE A 130 -19.45 1.97 -1.00
CA PHE A 130 -20.00 2.22 0.32
C PHE A 130 -21.28 3.04 0.23
N CYS A 131 -22.21 2.82 1.18
CA CYS A 131 -23.40 3.65 1.38
C CYS A 131 -23.02 4.98 2.07
N ASP A 132 -22.10 5.73 1.47
CA ASP A 132 -21.65 7.02 1.99
C ASP A 132 -21.77 8.10 0.92
N ILE A 133 -22.49 9.18 1.22
CA ILE A 133 -22.72 10.29 0.28
C ILE A 133 -21.42 11.03 -0.03
N ASN A 134 -20.52 11.16 0.98
CA ASN A 134 -19.26 11.90 0.85
C ASN A 134 -18.15 11.09 0.19
N ALA A 135 -18.14 9.78 0.41
CA ALA A 135 -17.12 8.88 -0.12
C ALA A 135 -17.76 7.54 -0.57
N PRO A 136 -18.55 7.56 -1.67
CA PRO A 136 -19.33 6.39 -2.11
C PRO A 136 -18.47 5.26 -2.67
N ALA A 137 -17.22 5.53 -3.01
CA ALA A 137 -16.34 4.55 -3.61
C ALA A 137 -14.87 4.76 -3.23
N PHE A 138 -14.18 3.66 -3.01
CA PHE A 138 -12.73 3.63 -2.76
C PHE A 138 -12.04 2.77 -3.81
N THR A 139 -11.27 3.40 -4.71
CA THR A 139 -10.62 2.72 -5.83
C THR A 139 -9.13 2.50 -5.56
N LEU A 140 -8.69 1.27 -5.81
CA LEU A 140 -7.32 0.80 -5.68
C LEU A 140 -6.85 0.22 -7.01
N SER A 141 -5.57 0.38 -7.33
CA SER A 141 -4.98 -0.34 -8.46
C SER A 141 -4.89 -1.83 -8.13
N ARG A 142 -5.27 -2.65 -9.11
CA ARG A 142 -5.27 -4.11 -8.96
C ARG A 142 -3.85 -4.66 -8.82
N ASN A 143 -3.69 -5.59 -7.92
CA ASN A 143 -2.50 -6.40 -7.77
C ASN A 143 -2.89 -7.89 -7.62
N ARG A 144 -1.91 -8.78 -7.53
CA ARG A 144 -2.16 -10.23 -7.42
C ARG A 144 -3.03 -10.62 -6.21
N LYS A 145 -3.01 -9.82 -5.14
CA LYS A 145 -3.76 -10.09 -3.89
C LYS A 145 -5.17 -9.50 -3.90
N SER A 146 -5.49 -8.65 -4.85
CA SER A 146 -6.75 -7.92 -4.90
C SER A 146 -7.97 -8.83 -5.03
N ALA A 147 -7.88 -9.82 -5.92
CA ALA A 147 -8.98 -10.79 -6.11
C ALA A 147 -9.21 -11.65 -4.86
N ASP A 148 -8.13 -12.02 -4.16
CA ASP A 148 -8.23 -12.78 -2.91
C ASP A 148 -8.84 -11.93 -1.78
N PHE A 149 -8.50 -10.65 -1.71
CA PHE A 149 -9.08 -9.72 -0.77
C PHE A 149 -10.61 -9.60 -0.95
N CYS A 150 -11.08 -9.33 -2.17
CA CYS A 150 -12.53 -9.24 -2.42
C CYS A 150 -13.24 -10.57 -2.12
N ARG A 151 -12.65 -11.71 -2.49
CA ARG A 151 -13.21 -13.02 -2.16
C ARG A 151 -13.30 -13.27 -0.64
N LYS A 152 -12.33 -12.76 0.13
CA LYS A 152 -12.39 -12.82 1.60
C LYS A 152 -13.49 -11.93 2.14
N LEU A 153 -13.65 -10.71 1.62
CA LEU A 153 -14.76 -9.85 2.02
C LEU A 153 -16.14 -10.52 1.76
N GLU A 154 -16.35 -11.04 0.55
CA GLU A 154 -17.57 -11.74 0.15
C GLU A 154 -17.93 -12.92 1.08
N ARG A 155 -16.93 -13.61 1.66
CA ARG A 155 -17.17 -14.67 2.64
C ARG A 155 -17.83 -14.20 3.93
N PHE A 156 -17.61 -12.96 4.31
CA PHE A 156 -18.14 -12.36 5.53
C PHE A 156 -19.50 -11.67 5.32
N GLU A 157 -20.00 -11.60 4.09
CA GLU A 157 -21.28 -10.96 3.75
C GLU A 157 -22.47 -11.54 4.54
N ASN A 158 -22.42 -12.85 4.84
CA ASN A 158 -23.46 -13.55 5.59
C ASN A 158 -23.29 -13.46 7.13
N TYR A 159 -22.21 -12.85 7.63
CA TYR A 159 -22.01 -12.67 9.06
C TYR A 159 -22.86 -11.50 9.58
N LYS A 160 -23.56 -11.77 10.68
CA LYS A 160 -24.30 -10.72 11.38
C LYS A 160 -23.38 -10.02 12.36
N TYR A 161 -22.86 -8.87 11.98
CA TYR A 161 -22.07 -8.02 12.88
C TYR A 161 -23.00 -7.20 13.76
N ALA A 162 -22.67 -7.08 15.05
CA ALA A 162 -23.40 -6.21 15.94
C ALA A 162 -23.17 -4.74 15.57
N THR A 163 -24.23 -4.00 15.32
CA THR A 163 -24.19 -2.60 14.83
C THR A 163 -23.94 -1.58 15.96
N GLU A 164 -23.64 -2.03 17.17
CA GLU A 164 -23.57 -1.18 18.36
C GLU A 164 -22.40 -0.20 18.39
N ARG A 165 -21.38 -0.39 17.53
CA ARG A 165 -20.17 0.42 17.55
C ARG A 165 -20.19 1.42 16.38
N ASN A 166 -20.21 2.71 16.70
CA ASN A 166 -20.04 3.75 15.69
C ASN A 166 -18.55 3.92 15.34
N PHE A 167 -18.02 2.99 14.57
CA PHE A 167 -16.61 2.94 14.18
C PHE A 167 -16.19 4.19 13.39
N ARG A 168 -17.09 4.76 12.57
CA ARG A 168 -16.84 6.00 11.84
C ARG A 168 -16.52 7.15 12.79
N GLU A 169 -17.31 7.36 13.83
CA GLU A 169 -17.06 8.42 14.82
C GLU A 169 -15.74 8.21 15.56
N GLN A 170 -15.43 6.99 15.91
CA GLN A 170 -14.15 6.65 16.54
C GLN A 170 -12.96 7.04 15.65
N VAL A 171 -13.00 6.72 14.35
CA VAL A 171 -11.96 7.09 13.39
C VAL A 171 -11.90 8.60 13.23
N GLN A 172 -13.03 9.29 13.12
CA GLN A 172 -13.09 10.73 13.00
C GLN A 172 -12.56 11.48 14.22
N GLN A 173 -12.76 10.95 15.42
CA GLN A 173 -12.21 11.51 16.65
C GLN A 173 -10.70 11.29 16.78
N THR A 174 -10.19 10.18 16.25
CA THR A 174 -8.76 9.82 16.33
C THR A 174 -7.94 10.52 15.25
N PHE A 175 -8.52 10.71 14.08
CA PHE A 175 -7.88 11.28 12.90
C PHE A 175 -8.76 12.39 12.31
N HIS A 176 -8.13 13.37 11.66
CA HIS A 176 -8.89 14.29 10.81
C HIS A 176 -9.31 13.51 9.56
N SER A 177 -10.60 13.15 9.50
CA SER A 177 -11.18 12.49 8.31
C SER A 177 -11.41 13.51 7.19
N CYS A 178 -11.40 13.03 5.96
CA CYS A 178 -11.67 13.82 4.75
C CYS A 178 -13.14 14.15 4.60
#